data_c5ac70189755392052579c5c63bbd0a6
#
_entry.id   c5ac70189755392052579c5c63bbd0a6
#
_cell.length_a   1.000
_cell.length_b   1.000
_cell.length_c   1.000
_cell.angle_alpha   90.00
_cell.angle_beta   90.00
_cell.angle_gamma   90.00
#
_symmetry.space_group_name_H-M   'P 1'
#
loop_
_entity.id
_entity.type
_entity.pdbx_description
1 polymer ?
#
loop_
_entity_poly.entity_id
_entity_poly.type
_entity_poly.pdbx_seq_one_letter_code
_entity_poly.pdbx_strand_id
1 'polypeptide(L)'
;MNYLEAQNYIEEKSRLGIVPGLTQVKELLRRLGNPQDACRTLHIAGTNGKGSIFAFVQESLLAAGYHVGRYISPTILTYLERYQLDRRYMTEDEFAALLTEVAAVIETMETDGFASPTVFEIETAVAFLYFARNHVDYVLLECGMGGSQDATNVLAKPEICVFAQISMDHMQFLGDTLTKIATEKAGIIKPYTTVISAPQVREVSKVLREICEVQHASYIEVNPSDWEVVQMNLDGTEGVDCGTNPDETNMDADMDQRQQPYHIPLLGEHQIANAQTAITVLRTLYIEETAIHKGIAQTVWLGRMTKVAEHPYIYVDGAHNVAAWEYLRTSVEKYFTNRRVIYIIGVLKDKEYEKMVEILAPTMAAAVVVTPDIPRGLPKEILAPLIQAQGVPVQLADTSAEALQKAREQAGETGVILVSGSLSFLAEYLQLESGDENNGASR
;
A
#
# COMPACT_ATOMS: atom_id res chain seq x y z
N MET A 1 6.47 -15.58 25.24
CA MET A 1 5.26 -14.74 25.37
C MET A 1 4.09 -15.43 24.68
N ASN A 2 2.85 -15.30 25.19
CA ASN A 2 1.65 -15.54 24.39
C ASN A 2 1.31 -14.28 23.57
N TYR A 3 0.25 -14.35 22.74
CA TYR A 3 -0.08 -13.24 21.85
C TYR A 3 -0.47 -11.94 22.59
N LEU A 4 -1.23 -12.03 23.67
CA LEU A 4 -1.60 -10.86 24.48
C LEU A 4 -0.36 -10.20 25.13
N GLU A 5 0.58 -11.00 25.62
CA GLU A 5 1.85 -10.49 26.15
C GLU A 5 2.69 -9.85 25.05
N ALA A 6 2.66 -10.41 23.82
CA ALA A 6 3.33 -9.85 22.66
C ALA A 6 2.73 -8.48 22.25
N GLN A 7 1.40 -8.36 22.25
CA GLN A 7 0.72 -7.09 21.99
C GLN A 7 1.09 -6.03 23.03
N ASN A 8 1.08 -6.38 24.31
CA ASN A 8 1.46 -5.48 25.41
C ASN A 8 2.94 -5.02 25.28
N TYR A 9 3.83 -5.91 24.87
CA TYR A 9 5.24 -5.57 24.62
C TYR A 9 5.37 -4.54 23.50
N ILE A 10 4.67 -4.72 22.36
CA ILE A 10 4.66 -3.76 21.25
C ILE A 10 4.05 -2.43 21.69
N GLU A 11 2.96 -2.44 22.46
CA GLU A 11 2.33 -1.22 22.97
C GLU A 11 3.28 -0.44 23.91
N GLU A 12 3.99 -1.12 24.80
CA GLU A 12 4.99 -0.50 25.64
C GLU A 12 6.11 0.17 24.84
N LYS A 13 6.66 -0.54 23.83
CA LYS A 13 7.70 -0.01 22.93
C LYS A 13 7.19 1.13 22.04
N SER A 14 5.88 1.23 21.78
CA SER A 14 5.29 2.31 20.98
C SER A 14 5.51 3.72 21.56
N ARG A 15 5.73 3.80 22.88
CA ARG A 15 6.04 5.06 23.58
C ARG A 15 7.34 5.71 23.13
N LEU A 16 8.25 4.95 22.49
CA LEU A 16 9.49 5.48 21.94
C LEU A 16 9.26 6.37 20.70
N GLY A 17 8.09 6.25 20.05
CA GLY A 17 7.76 7.03 18.85
C GLY A 17 8.63 6.69 17.65
N ILE A 18 8.83 7.69 16.77
CA ILE A 18 9.64 7.57 15.55
C ILE A 18 11.04 8.10 15.85
N VAL A 19 12.04 7.25 15.75
CA VAL A 19 13.47 7.61 15.89
C VAL A 19 14.16 7.28 14.56
N PRO A 20 14.52 8.28 13.74
CA PRO A 20 15.20 8.03 12.48
C PRO A 20 16.60 7.44 12.69
N GLY A 21 16.97 6.48 11.87
CA GLY A 21 18.29 5.86 11.90
C GLY A 21 18.21 4.35 11.69
N LEU A 22 19.37 3.74 11.40
CA LEU A 22 19.45 2.31 11.11
C LEU A 22 20.34 1.56 12.13
N THR A 23 20.85 2.25 13.15
CA THR A 23 21.82 1.67 14.08
C THR A 23 21.22 0.53 14.88
N GLN A 24 20.03 0.74 15.46
CA GLN A 24 19.37 -0.24 16.32
C GLN A 24 18.90 -1.45 15.53
N VAL A 25 18.23 -1.24 14.41
CA VAL A 25 17.74 -2.34 13.58
C VAL A 25 18.89 -3.16 12.97
N LYS A 26 20.01 -2.53 12.58
CA LYS A 26 21.19 -3.25 12.08
C LYS A 26 21.84 -4.11 13.16
N GLU A 27 22.00 -3.58 14.37
CA GLU A 27 22.54 -4.35 15.48
C GLU A 27 21.62 -5.49 15.90
N LEU A 28 20.29 -5.25 15.92
CA LEU A 28 19.28 -6.28 16.20
C LEU A 28 19.38 -7.43 15.17
N LEU A 29 19.36 -7.09 13.88
CA LEU A 29 19.46 -8.08 12.81
C LEU A 29 20.80 -8.84 12.84
N ARG A 30 21.90 -8.15 13.11
CA ARG A 30 23.22 -8.79 13.27
C ARG A 30 23.21 -9.84 14.39
N ARG A 31 22.58 -9.55 15.53
CA ARG A 31 22.47 -10.52 16.64
C ARG A 31 21.49 -11.66 16.32
N LEU A 32 20.52 -11.43 15.47
CA LEU A 32 19.61 -12.45 14.95
C LEU A 32 20.20 -13.27 13.80
N GLY A 33 21.48 -13.05 13.42
CA GLY A 33 22.18 -13.80 12.37
C GLY A 33 21.94 -13.27 10.96
N ASN A 34 21.54 -12.00 10.80
CA ASN A 34 21.27 -11.31 9.54
C ASN A 34 20.20 -12.02 8.65
N PRO A 35 18.99 -12.28 9.18
CA PRO A 35 17.97 -13.00 8.44
C PRO A 35 17.54 -12.28 7.13
N GLN A 36 17.76 -10.96 7.01
CA GLN A 36 17.49 -10.18 5.79
C GLN A 36 18.33 -10.61 4.58
N ASP A 37 19.45 -11.28 4.79
CA ASP A 37 20.35 -11.74 3.72
C ASP A 37 19.93 -13.11 3.15
N ALA A 38 18.93 -13.76 3.73
CA ALA A 38 18.50 -15.11 3.33
C ALA A 38 17.55 -15.13 2.13
N CYS A 39 16.94 -13.99 1.76
CA CYS A 39 15.85 -13.94 0.77
C CYS A 39 16.15 -12.94 -0.36
N ARG A 40 15.67 -13.25 -1.57
CA ARG A 40 15.62 -12.29 -2.69
C ARG A 40 14.54 -11.24 -2.39
N THR A 41 14.93 -9.99 -2.24
CA THR A 41 14.00 -8.95 -1.79
C THR A 41 13.73 -7.93 -2.89
N LEU A 42 12.45 -7.68 -3.17
CA LEU A 42 11.96 -6.53 -3.91
C LEU A 42 11.61 -5.42 -2.91
N HIS A 43 12.27 -4.27 -2.99
CA HIS A 43 12.12 -3.18 -2.04
C HIS A 43 11.38 -2.02 -2.69
N ILE A 44 10.20 -1.65 -2.15
CA ILE A 44 9.38 -0.60 -2.74
C ILE A 44 9.29 0.64 -1.86
N ALA A 45 9.53 1.80 -2.48
CA ALA A 45 9.21 3.11 -1.92
C ALA A 45 8.24 3.87 -2.84
N GLY A 46 7.67 4.95 -2.36
CA GLY A 46 6.70 5.76 -3.08
C GLY A 46 5.69 6.40 -2.16
N THR A 47 4.80 7.20 -2.70
CA THR A 47 3.68 7.78 -1.94
C THR A 47 2.42 6.95 -2.13
N ASN A 48 1.93 6.86 -3.35
CA ASN A 48 0.72 6.13 -3.71
C ASN A 48 1.05 4.97 -4.66
N GLY A 49 0.31 3.85 -4.57
CA GLY A 49 0.45 2.71 -5.48
C GLY A 49 1.32 1.56 -4.98
N LYS A 50 2.13 1.71 -3.92
CA LYS A 50 3.04 0.65 -3.41
C LYS A 50 2.32 -0.69 -3.22
N GLY A 51 1.24 -0.70 -2.44
CA GLY A 51 0.48 -1.92 -2.16
C GLY A 51 -0.18 -2.53 -3.39
N SER A 52 -0.69 -1.71 -4.34
CA SER A 52 -1.26 -2.23 -5.61
C SER A 52 -0.19 -2.89 -6.47
N ILE A 53 0.98 -2.25 -6.64
CA ILE A 53 2.11 -2.83 -7.40
C ILE A 53 2.52 -4.16 -6.78
N PHE A 54 2.67 -4.23 -5.46
CA PHE A 54 3.05 -5.47 -4.78
C PHE A 54 1.95 -6.53 -4.81
N ALA A 55 0.67 -6.15 -4.82
CA ALA A 55 -0.42 -7.11 -5.00
C ALA A 55 -0.34 -7.79 -6.38
N PHE A 56 -0.13 -7.02 -7.45
CA PHE A 56 0.09 -7.56 -8.80
C PHE A 56 1.33 -8.46 -8.89
N VAL A 57 2.46 -8.01 -8.31
CA VAL A 57 3.70 -8.79 -8.29
C VAL A 57 3.53 -10.09 -7.52
N GLN A 58 2.90 -10.04 -6.34
CA GLN A 58 2.67 -11.23 -5.51
C GLN A 58 1.85 -12.28 -6.24
N GLU A 59 0.68 -11.90 -6.79
CA GLU A 59 -0.21 -12.84 -7.45
C GLU A 59 0.44 -13.49 -8.67
N SER A 60 1.27 -12.74 -9.40
CA SER A 60 2.02 -13.26 -10.55
C SER A 60 3.15 -14.21 -10.14
N LEU A 61 3.90 -13.91 -9.08
CA LEU A 61 4.91 -14.81 -8.54
C LEU A 61 4.29 -16.10 -8.01
N LEU A 62 3.15 -16.01 -7.30
CA LEU A 62 2.40 -17.19 -6.86
C LEU A 62 1.86 -18.01 -8.03
N ALA A 63 1.40 -17.36 -9.10
CA ALA A 63 0.95 -18.04 -10.32
C ALA A 63 2.10 -18.76 -11.05
N ALA A 64 3.33 -18.25 -10.91
CA ALA A 64 4.56 -18.88 -11.40
C ALA A 64 5.09 -19.99 -10.47
N GLY A 65 4.47 -20.21 -9.30
CA GLY A 65 4.81 -21.28 -8.36
C GLY A 65 5.87 -20.92 -7.32
N TYR A 66 6.21 -19.64 -7.14
CA TYR A 66 7.13 -19.19 -6.10
C TYR A 66 6.44 -19.03 -4.74
N HIS A 67 7.20 -19.22 -3.66
CA HIS A 67 6.81 -18.85 -2.30
C HIS A 67 7.16 -17.40 -2.02
N VAL A 68 6.17 -16.60 -1.60
CA VAL A 68 6.30 -15.15 -1.48
C VAL A 68 6.01 -14.68 -0.06
N GLY A 69 7.00 -14.04 0.56
CA GLY A 69 6.83 -13.25 1.77
C GLY A 69 6.44 -11.82 1.41
N ARG A 70 5.49 -11.20 2.16
CA ARG A 70 5.13 -9.79 1.99
C ARG A 70 5.06 -9.08 3.34
N TYR A 71 5.76 -7.95 3.43
CA TYR A 71 5.73 -7.04 4.56
C TYR A 71 5.21 -5.68 4.13
N ILE A 72 4.11 -5.25 4.73
CA ILE A 72 3.38 -4.02 4.39
C ILE A 72 3.06 -3.17 5.60
N SER A 73 2.90 -1.87 5.39
CA SER A 73 2.37 -0.93 6.37
C SER A 73 1.75 0.31 5.71
N PRO A 74 0.67 0.88 6.26
CA PRO A 74 -0.13 0.36 7.38
C PRO A 74 -0.99 -0.83 6.96
N THR A 75 -1.58 -1.50 7.96
CA THR A 75 -2.57 -2.57 7.78
C THR A 75 -3.99 -2.01 7.80
N ILE A 76 -4.96 -2.77 7.28
CA ILE A 76 -6.38 -2.38 7.26
C ILE A 76 -7.18 -3.24 8.25
N LEU A 77 -7.13 -4.56 8.12
CA LEU A 77 -8.02 -5.48 8.85
C LEU A 77 -7.48 -5.85 10.22
N THR A 78 -6.24 -6.31 10.27
CA THR A 78 -5.62 -6.81 11.51
C THR A 78 -4.16 -6.38 11.61
N TYR A 79 -3.63 -6.37 12.84
CA TYR A 79 -2.22 -6.09 13.08
C TYR A 79 -1.28 -7.05 12.35
N LEU A 80 -1.63 -8.34 12.27
CA LEU A 80 -0.80 -9.39 11.67
C LEU A 80 -0.86 -9.44 10.14
N GLU A 81 -1.78 -8.69 9.51
CA GLU A 81 -1.86 -8.50 8.06
C GLU A 81 -0.53 -8.02 7.45
N ARG A 82 0.31 -7.35 8.23
CA ARG A 82 1.62 -6.87 7.77
C ARG A 82 2.60 -7.97 7.41
N TYR A 83 2.42 -9.18 7.95
CA TYR A 83 3.27 -10.34 7.74
C TYR A 83 2.51 -11.39 6.95
N GLN A 84 2.82 -11.53 5.69
CA GLN A 84 2.14 -12.51 4.85
C GLN A 84 3.12 -13.49 4.26
N LEU A 85 2.71 -14.76 4.26
CA LEU A 85 3.36 -15.85 3.55
C LEU A 85 2.38 -16.37 2.52
N ASP A 86 2.67 -16.18 1.24
CA ASP A 86 1.75 -16.41 0.13
C ASP A 86 0.46 -15.56 0.31
N ARG A 87 -0.68 -16.19 0.57
CA ARG A 87 -1.95 -15.50 0.85
C ARG A 87 -2.40 -15.63 2.31
N ARG A 88 -1.56 -16.17 3.19
CA ARG A 88 -1.83 -16.38 4.60
C ARG A 88 -1.16 -15.31 5.46
N TYR A 89 -1.90 -14.74 6.38
CA TYR A 89 -1.32 -13.89 7.42
C TYR A 89 -0.57 -14.74 8.46
N MET A 90 0.44 -14.14 9.09
CA MET A 90 1.11 -14.74 10.25
C MET A 90 0.07 -15.03 11.34
N THR A 91 0.17 -16.19 11.99
CA THR A 91 -0.70 -16.53 13.12
C THR A 91 -0.24 -15.83 14.41
N GLU A 92 -1.14 -15.74 15.39
CA GLU A 92 -0.85 -15.19 16.71
C GLU A 92 0.29 -15.94 17.41
N ASP A 93 0.29 -17.28 17.32
CA ASP A 93 1.34 -18.12 17.91
C ASP A 93 2.69 -17.93 17.21
N GLU A 94 2.72 -17.84 15.87
CA GLU A 94 3.94 -17.56 15.11
C GLU A 94 4.54 -16.20 15.52
N PHE A 95 3.69 -15.16 15.60
CA PHE A 95 4.10 -13.83 16.01
C PHE A 95 4.65 -13.82 17.44
N ALA A 96 3.93 -14.41 18.39
CA ALA A 96 4.34 -14.47 19.80
C ALA A 96 5.68 -15.22 19.97
N ALA A 97 5.88 -16.31 19.24
CA ALA A 97 7.13 -17.07 19.28
C ALA A 97 8.32 -16.25 18.73
N LEU A 98 8.15 -15.63 17.56
CA LEU A 98 9.20 -14.81 16.93
C LEU A 98 9.50 -13.55 17.75
N LEU A 99 8.47 -12.87 18.26
CA LEU A 99 8.68 -11.69 19.10
C LEU A 99 9.36 -12.03 20.43
N THR A 100 9.08 -13.20 21.01
CA THR A 100 9.78 -13.66 22.22
C THR A 100 11.29 -13.75 22.00
N GLU A 101 11.71 -14.27 20.87
CA GLU A 101 13.14 -14.37 20.52
C GLU A 101 13.75 -12.99 20.25
N VAL A 102 13.06 -12.15 19.48
CA VAL A 102 13.49 -10.79 19.20
C VAL A 102 13.63 -9.97 20.50
N ALA A 103 12.67 -10.08 21.42
CA ALA A 103 12.69 -9.40 22.71
C ALA A 103 13.89 -9.82 23.58
N ALA A 104 14.22 -11.12 23.61
CA ALA A 104 15.39 -11.60 24.35
C ALA A 104 16.70 -11.02 23.77
N VAL A 105 16.80 -10.84 22.45
CA VAL A 105 17.95 -10.18 21.83
C VAL A 105 17.99 -8.70 22.19
N ILE A 106 16.85 -8.01 22.21
CA ILE A 106 16.75 -6.59 22.61
C ILE A 106 17.23 -6.39 24.04
N GLU A 107 16.86 -7.26 24.99
CA GLU A 107 17.34 -7.20 26.37
C GLU A 107 18.89 -7.27 26.45
N THR A 108 19.52 -8.11 25.62
CA THR A 108 20.98 -8.17 25.56
C THR A 108 21.59 -6.92 24.95
N MET A 109 20.92 -6.31 23.94
CA MET A 109 21.35 -5.04 23.34
C MET A 109 21.32 -3.91 24.37
N GLU A 110 20.24 -3.80 25.13
CA GLU A 110 20.07 -2.78 26.17
C GLU A 110 21.10 -2.96 27.30
N THR A 111 21.40 -4.20 27.70
CA THR A 111 22.44 -4.53 28.66
C THR A 111 23.84 -4.10 28.17
N ASP A 112 24.11 -4.23 26.88
CA ASP A 112 25.36 -3.81 26.24
C ASP A 112 25.41 -2.28 25.96
N GLY A 113 24.38 -1.52 26.35
CA GLY A 113 24.34 -0.07 26.25
C GLY A 113 23.76 0.48 24.93
N PHE A 114 23.17 -0.35 24.10
CA PHE A 114 22.41 0.11 22.92
C PHE A 114 21.06 0.66 23.35
N ALA A 115 20.54 1.66 22.62
CA ALA A 115 19.18 2.10 22.80
C ALA A 115 18.19 1.03 22.33
N SER A 116 17.00 1.01 22.92
CA SER A 116 15.93 0.12 22.51
C SER A 116 15.49 0.40 21.07
N PRO A 117 15.30 -0.62 20.22
CA PRO A 117 14.70 -0.44 18.90
C PRO A 117 13.26 0.09 18.99
N THR A 118 12.84 0.87 18.01
CA THR A 118 11.46 1.32 17.83
C THR A 118 10.55 0.16 17.41
N VAL A 119 9.23 0.33 17.55
CA VAL A 119 8.26 -0.71 17.11
C VAL A 119 8.48 -1.11 15.67
N PHE A 120 8.64 -0.15 14.75
CA PHE A 120 8.81 -0.47 13.33
C PHE A 120 10.13 -1.21 13.05
N GLU A 121 11.19 -0.95 13.80
CA GLU A 121 12.44 -1.73 13.72
C GLU A 121 12.27 -3.15 14.24
N ILE A 122 11.53 -3.33 15.34
CA ILE A 122 11.18 -4.64 15.90
C ILE A 122 10.32 -5.44 14.91
N GLU A 123 9.27 -4.83 14.37
CA GLU A 123 8.38 -5.42 13.37
C GLU A 123 9.13 -5.84 12.11
N THR A 124 10.07 -5.02 11.65
CA THR A 124 10.91 -5.32 10.48
C THR A 124 11.84 -6.52 10.76
N ALA A 125 12.40 -6.61 11.96
CA ALA A 125 13.22 -7.76 12.36
C ALA A 125 12.40 -9.06 12.45
N VAL A 126 11.18 -9.00 13.00
CA VAL A 126 10.23 -10.13 13.02
C VAL A 126 9.90 -10.58 11.59
N ALA A 127 9.66 -9.63 10.68
CA ALA A 127 9.37 -9.95 9.27
C ALA A 127 10.50 -10.72 8.60
N PHE A 128 11.72 -10.22 8.69
CA PHE A 128 12.88 -10.91 8.10
C PHE A 128 13.12 -12.30 8.73
N LEU A 129 12.98 -12.42 10.05
CA LEU A 129 13.11 -13.70 10.72
C LEU A 129 12.03 -14.70 10.29
N TYR A 130 10.80 -14.23 10.13
CA TYR A 130 9.68 -15.03 9.63
C TYR A 130 9.92 -15.57 8.23
N PHE A 131 10.32 -14.70 7.31
CA PHE A 131 10.55 -15.08 5.92
C PHE A 131 11.76 -16.00 5.77
N ALA A 132 12.87 -15.72 6.46
CA ALA A 132 14.05 -16.57 6.44
C ALA A 132 13.75 -17.99 6.92
N ARG A 133 12.95 -18.15 7.99
CA ARG A 133 12.57 -19.47 8.53
C ARG A 133 11.61 -20.25 7.65
N ASN A 134 10.79 -19.55 6.89
CA ASN A 134 9.85 -20.16 5.96
C ASN A 134 10.47 -20.37 4.56
N HIS A 135 11.75 -20.07 4.35
CA HIS A 135 12.48 -20.28 3.10
C HIS A 135 11.75 -19.74 1.86
N VAL A 136 11.22 -18.51 1.96
CA VAL A 136 10.52 -17.88 0.84
C VAL A 136 11.50 -17.60 -0.31
N ASP A 137 11.01 -17.69 -1.56
CA ASP A 137 11.81 -17.39 -2.74
C ASP A 137 12.00 -15.87 -2.91
N TYR A 138 10.93 -15.10 -2.67
CA TYR A 138 10.93 -13.64 -2.77
C TYR A 138 10.29 -12.99 -1.56
N VAL A 139 10.87 -11.86 -1.14
CA VAL A 139 10.27 -10.96 -0.15
C VAL A 139 9.85 -9.66 -0.83
N LEU A 140 8.58 -9.29 -0.72
CA LEU A 140 8.03 -8.00 -1.11
C LEU A 140 8.05 -7.10 0.12
N LEU A 141 8.98 -6.15 0.16
CA LEU A 141 9.28 -5.32 1.32
C LEU A 141 8.86 -3.87 1.08
N GLU A 142 7.81 -3.41 1.76
CA GLU A 142 7.32 -2.04 1.65
C GLU A 142 7.99 -1.13 2.68
N CYS A 143 8.56 0.02 2.22
CA CYS A 143 9.01 1.09 3.11
C CYS A 143 7.82 1.65 3.89
N GLY A 144 7.99 1.80 5.21
CA GLY A 144 6.99 2.43 6.05
C GLY A 144 6.90 3.94 5.79
N MET A 145 8.04 4.63 5.79
CA MET A 145 8.11 6.07 5.54
C MET A 145 9.48 6.48 4.98
N GLY A 146 9.47 7.29 3.92
CA GLY A 146 10.71 7.76 3.29
C GLY A 146 11.44 6.64 2.55
N GLY A 147 12.65 6.35 2.92
CA GLY A 147 13.52 5.32 2.36
C GLY A 147 14.88 5.27 3.03
N SER A 148 15.66 6.38 3.01
CA SER A 148 17.05 6.41 3.49
C SER A 148 17.20 5.95 4.95
N GLN A 149 16.29 6.38 5.82
CA GLN A 149 16.28 6.10 7.26
C GLN A 149 15.19 5.09 7.67
N ASP A 150 14.50 4.48 6.71
CA ASP A 150 13.46 3.50 6.97
C ASP A 150 14.07 2.19 7.48
N ALA A 151 13.47 1.56 8.50
CA ALA A 151 14.00 0.33 9.09
C ALA A 151 14.15 -0.82 8.06
N THR A 152 13.38 -0.79 6.98
CA THR A 152 13.50 -1.76 5.88
C THR A 152 14.75 -1.57 5.03
N ASN A 153 15.43 -0.41 5.12
CA ASN A 153 16.60 -0.07 4.32
C ASN A 153 17.92 -0.65 4.86
N VAL A 154 17.85 -1.83 5.43
CA VAL A 154 19.00 -2.59 5.96
C VAL A 154 19.62 -3.54 4.95
N LEU A 155 18.98 -3.71 3.80
CA LEU A 155 19.41 -4.58 2.72
C LEU A 155 20.72 -4.05 2.10
N ALA A 156 21.70 -4.94 1.96
CA ALA A 156 22.94 -4.60 1.25
C ALA A 156 22.70 -4.50 -0.26
N LYS A 157 21.89 -5.41 -0.83
CA LYS A 157 21.57 -5.46 -2.25
C LYS A 157 20.18 -6.08 -2.45
N PRO A 158 19.12 -5.27 -2.57
CA PRO A 158 17.83 -5.77 -3.01
C PRO A 158 17.93 -6.28 -4.47
N GLU A 159 17.10 -7.22 -4.84
CA GLU A 159 17.00 -7.73 -6.21
C GLU A 159 16.57 -6.63 -7.18
N ILE A 160 15.49 -5.93 -6.82
CA ILE A 160 14.97 -4.76 -7.54
C ILE A 160 14.53 -3.72 -6.52
N CYS A 161 14.86 -2.44 -6.77
CA CYS A 161 14.25 -1.30 -6.11
C CYS A 161 13.07 -0.80 -6.95
N VAL A 162 11.88 -0.72 -6.37
CA VAL A 162 10.67 -0.29 -7.07
C VAL A 162 10.22 1.06 -6.53
N PHE A 163 9.89 2.00 -7.41
CA PHE A 163 9.30 3.27 -7.02
C PHE A 163 7.87 3.37 -7.54
N ALA A 164 6.91 3.34 -6.64
CA ALA A 164 5.56 3.78 -6.93
C ALA A 164 5.55 5.31 -7.11
N GLN A 165 4.42 5.88 -7.56
CA GLN A 165 4.32 7.32 -7.74
C GLN A 165 4.71 8.08 -6.47
N ILE A 166 5.56 9.11 -6.63
CA ILE A 166 6.00 10.00 -5.56
C ILE A 166 5.24 11.33 -5.67
N SER A 167 4.58 11.72 -4.59
CA SER A 167 3.85 12.97 -4.44
C SER A 167 4.08 13.58 -3.05
N MET A 168 3.53 14.76 -2.81
CA MET A 168 3.62 15.42 -1.50
C MET A 168 2.87 14.61 -0.45
N ASP A 169 3.58 14.14 0.55
CA ASP A 169 3.05 13.49 1.76
C ASP A 169 4.13 13.49 2.85
N HIS A 170 3.74 13.32 4.11
CA HIS A 170 4.66 13.28 5.25
C HIS A 170 5.66 14.44 5.32
N MET A 171 5.23 15.64 4.91
CA MET A 171 6.10 16.82 4.76
C MET A 171 6.86 17.19 6.05
N GLN A 172 6.31 16.89 7.21
CA GLN A 172 6.96 17.13 8.51
C GLN A 172 8.24 16.31 8.70
N PHE A 173 8.36 15.15 8.02
CA PHE A 173 9.49 14.22 8.14
C PHE A 173 10.37 14.19 6.89
N LEU A 174 9.76 14.23 5.70
CA LEU A 174 10.47 14.03 4.43
C LEU A 174 10.86 15.32 3.72
N GLY A 175 10.36 16.47 4.23
CA GLY A 175 10.59 17.78 3.64
C GLY A 175 9.40 18.30 2.84
N ASP A 176 9.50 19.57 2.46
CA ASP A 176 8.43 20.42 1.93
C ASP A 176 8.48 20.58 0.40
N THR A 177 9.32 19.79 -0.28
CA THR A 177 9.43 19.77 -1.75
C THR A 177 9.49 18.35 -2.30
N LEU A 178 9.00 18.16 -3.54
CA LEU A 178 9.09 16.87 -4.24
C LEU A 178 10.52 16.36 -4.35
N THR A 179 11.48 17.26 -4.61
CA THR A 179 12.91 16.94 -4.68
C THR A 179 13.40 16.32 -3.37
N LYS A 180 13.06 16.91 -2.20
CA LYS A 180 13.47 16.38 -0.89
C LYS A 180 12.83 15.00 -0.64
N ILE A 181 11.53 14.87 -0.87
CA ILE A 181 10.78 13.62 -0.70
C ILE A 181 11.34 12.53 -1.62
N ALA A 182 11.62 12.85 -2.88
CA ALA A 182 12.21 11.91 -3.83
C ALA A 182 13.62 11.48 -3.42
N THR A 183 14.45 12.39 -2.90
CA THR A 183 15.80 12.10 -2.41
C THR A 183 15.75 11.15 -1.22
N GLU A 184 14.87 11.39 -0.24
CA GLU A 184 14.68 10.51 0.91
C GLU A 184 14.24 9.11 0.48
N LYS A 185 13.28 9.02 -0.45
CA LYS A 185 12.79 7.73 -0.97
C LYS A 185 13.87 7.00 -1.78
N ALA A 186 14.65 7.72 -2.58
CA ALA A 186 15.74 7.16 -3.38
C ALA A 186 16.89 6.58 -2.54
N GLY A 187 16.91 6.82 -1.23
CA GLY A 187 17.87 6.20 -0.31
C GLY A 187 17.83 4.66 -0.25
N ILE A 188 16.79 4.03 -0.81
CA ILE A 188 16.74 2.56 -0.97
C ILE A 188 17.58 2.05 -2.15
N ILE A 189 17.99 2.91 -3.08
CA ILE A 189 18.82 2.52 -4.24
C ILE A 189 20.21 2.11 -3.74
N LYS A 190 20.64 0.94 -4.12
CA LYS A 190 21.96 0.40 -3.78
C LYS A 190 22.85 0.27 -5.02
N PRO A 191 24.19 0.19 -4.84
CA PRO A 191 25.09 0.04 -5.96
C PRO A 191 24.74 -1.17 -6.83
N TYR A 192 24.73 -0.94 -8.15
CA TYR A 192 24.52 -1.98 -9.16
C TYR A 192 23.19 -2.73 -9.05
N THR A 193 22.15 -2.11 -8.49
CA THR A 193 20.77 -2.65 -8.48
C THR A 193 20.00 -2.23 -9.72
N THR A 194 18.94 -2.95 -10.03
CA THR A 194 17.94 -2.53 -11.01
C THR A 194 16.87 -1.71 -10.30
N VAL A 195 16.55 -0.55 -10.87
CA VAL A 195 15.51 0.36 -10.39
C VAL A 195 14.38 0.43 -11.41
N ILE A 196 13.17 0.13 -10.97
CA ILE A 196 11.95 0.24 -11.80
C ILE A 196 11.04 1.26 -11.16
N SER A 197 10.63 2.26 -11.92
CA SER A 197 9.79 3.37 -11.47
C SER A 197 8.46 3.40 -12.22
N ALA A 198 7.36 3.54 -11.48
CA ALA A 198 6.11 4.04 -12.06
C ALA A 198 6.37 5.41 -12.71
N PRO A 199 5.48 5.87 -13.60
CA PRO A 199 5.58 7.20 -14.19
C PRO A 199 5.66 8.28 -13.12
N GLN A 200 6.60 9.19 -13.27
CA GLN A 200 6.86 10.28 -12.33
C GLN A 200 6.72 11.65 -13.00
N VAL A 201 6.52 12.69 -12.20
CA VAL A 201 6.72 14.07 -12.68
C VAL A 201 8.22 14.31 -12.96
N ARG A 202 8.53 15.16 -13.95
CA ARG A 202 9.90 15.38 -14.43
C ARG A 202 10.91 15.66 -13.32
N GLU A 203 10.53 16.40 -12.28
CA GLU A 203 11.39 16.74 -11.14
C GLU A 203 11.81 15.47 -10.38
N VAL A 204 10.87 14.56 -10.14
CA VAL A 204 11.12 13.29 -9.43
C VAL A 204 11.95 12.34 -10.29
N SER A 205 11.60 12.17 -11.58
CA SER A 205 12.37 11.32 -12.50
C SER A 205 13.83 11.77 -12.58
N LYS A 206 14.08 13.10 -12.57
CA LYS A 206 15.44 13.64 -12.58
C LYS A 206 16.23 13.21 -11.33
N VAL A 207 15.65 13.34 -10.14
CA VAL A 207 16.29 12.93 -8.87
C VAL A 207 16.62 11.44 -8.87
N LEU A 208 15.66 10.59 -9.27
CA LEU A 208 15.87 9.14 -9.31
C LEU A 208 17.00 8.75 -10.28
N ARG A 209 17.04 9.35 -11.49
CA ARG A 209 18.10 9.11 -12.49
C ARG A 209 19.47 9.53 -11.98
N GLU A 210 19.59 10.74 -11.42
CA GLU A 210 20.87 11.23 -10.87
C GLU A 210 21.41 10.33 -9.76
N ILE A 211 20.55 9.82 -8.88
CA ILE A 211 20.97 8.89 -7.82
C ILE A 211 21.34 7.51 -8.40
N CYS A 212 20.59 7.01 -9.41
CA CYS A 212 20.97 5.79 -10.12
C CYS A 212 22.34 5.89 -10.79
N GLU A 213 22.65 7.01 -11.43
CA GLU A 213 23.97 7.27 -12.04
C GLU A 213 25.07 7.21 -10.98
N VAL A 214 24.90 7.87 -9.83
CA VAL A 214 25.86 7.83 -8.70
C VAL A 214 26.04 6.43 -8.16
N GLN A 215 24.98 5.64 -8.10
CA GLN A 215 25.00 4.25 -7.59
C GLN A 215 25.37 3.21 -8.67
N HIS A 216 25.62 3.62 -9.91
CA HIS A 216 25.80 2.71 -11.04
C HIS A 216 24.66 1.69 -11.17
N ALA A 217 23.44 2.12 -10.81
CA ALA A 217 22.21 1.34 -10.89
C ALA A 217 21.53 1.56 -12.25
N SER A 218 20.92 0.50 -12.80
CA SER A 218 20.07 0.66 -13.99
C SER A 218 18.74 1.32 -13.62
N TYR A 219 18.19 2.16 -14.52
CA TYR A 219 16.93 2.85 -14.28
C TYR A 219 15.96 2.63 -15.44
N ILE A 220 14.79 2.07 -15.12
CA ILE A 220 13.68 1.85 -16.05
C ILE A 220 12.48 2.61 -15.51
N GLU A 221 11.96 3.57 -16.25
CA GLU A 221 10.72 4.29 -15.93
C GLU A 221 9.64 3.86 -16.90
N VAL A 222 8.51 3.41 -16.38
CA VAL A 222 7.36 2.97 -17.16
C VAL A 222 6.79 4.16 -17.94
N ASN A 223 6.50 3.94 -19.21
CA ASN A 223 5.91 4.95 -20.08
C ASN A 223 4.40 4.65 -20.24
N PRO A 224 3.49 5.52 -19.77
CA PRO A 224 2.05 5.31 -19.92
C PRO A 224 1.58 5.18 -21.39
N SER A 225 2.36 5.74 -22.35
CA SER A 225 2.03 5.66 -23.77
C SER A 225 2.17 4.25 -24.35
N ASP A 226 2.83 3.34 -23.62
CA ASP A 226 3.02 1.96 -24.03
C ASP A 226 1.79 1.08 -23.68
N TRP A 227 0.70 1.67 -23.22
CA TRP A 227 -0.53 0.97 -22.89
C TRP A 227 -1.70 1.44 -23.73
N GLU A 228 -2.38 0.51 -24.41
CA GLU A 228 -3.61 0.74 -25.13
C GLU A 228 -4.80 0.19 -24.34
N VAL A 229 -5.72 1.07 -23.93
CA VAL A 229 -6.95 0.69 -23.21
C VAL A 229 -7.97 0.18 -24.22
N VAL A 230 -8.36 -1.08 -24.10
CA VAL A 230 -9.42 -1.71 -24.91
C VAL A 230 -10.79 -1.41 -24.30
N GLN A 231 -10.92 -1.60 -22.99
CA GLN A 231 -12.14 -1.34 -22.23
C GLN A 231 -11.84 -0.97 -20.80
N MET A 232 -12.67 -0.08 -20.22
CA MET A 232 -12.62 0.25 -18.78
C MET A 232 -14.03 0.42 -18.24
N ASN A 233 -14.37 -0.38 -17.21
CA ASN A 233 -15.69 -0.37 -16.56
C ASN A 233 -15.57 -0.80 -15.08
N LEU A 234 -16.68 -1.09 -14.40
CA LEU A 234 -16.70 -1.52 -13.00
C LEU A 234 -16.22 -2.96 -12.76
N ASP A 235 -15.97 -3.73 -13.82
CA ASP A 235 -15.37 -5.07 -13.71
C ASP A 235 -13.84 -5.01 -13.83
N GLY A 236 -13.29 -3.83 -14.21
CA GLY A 236 -11.86 -3.60 -14.35
C GLY A 236 -11.49 -2.90 -15.66
N THR A 237 -10.21 -3.01 -15.99
CA THR A 237 -9.63 -2.47 -17.23
C THR A 237 -9.04 -3.58 -18.06
N GLU A 238 -9.45 -3.65 -19.32
CA GLU A 238 -8.79 -4.47 -20.35
C GLU A 238 -7.84 -3.59 -21.17
N GLY A 239 -6.60 -4.02 -21.36
CA GLY A 239 -5.64 -3.26 -22.16
C GLY A 239 -4.44 -4.07 -22.57
N VAL A 240 -3.74 -3.59 -23.59
CA VAL A 240 -2.56 -4.23 -24.18
C VAL A 240 -1.33 -3.40 -23.86
N ASP A 241 -0.27 -4.06 -23.39
CA ASP A 241 1.04 -3.45 -23.22
C ASP A 241 1.80 -3.52 -24.56
N CYS A 242 1.92 -2.39 -25.23
CA CYS A 242 2.59 -2.22 -26.52
C CYS A 242 4.08 -1.85 -26.37
N GLY A 243 4.61 -1.80 -25.13
CA GLY A 243 6.00 -1.43 -24.85
C GLY A 243 7.01 -2.43 -25.40
N THR A 244 8.17 -1.90 -25.84
CA THR A 244 9.30 -2.73 -26.26
C THR A 244 10.05 -3.27 -25.04
N ASN A 245 10.44 -4.55 -25.08
CA ASN A 245 11.28 -5.13 -24.02
C ASN A 245 12.70 -4.59 -24.15
N PRO A 246 13.38 -4.17 -23.05
CA PRO A 246 14.78 -3.74 -23.11
C PRO A 246 15.76 -4.84 -23.58
N ASP A 247 15.40 -6.11 -23.47
CA ASP A 247 16.20 -7.25 -23.92
C ASP A 247 15.54 -8.01 -25.08
N GLU A 248 15.60 -7.46 -26.29
CA GLU A 248 15.08 -8.05 -27.54
C GLU A 248 15.79 -9.35 -28.00
N THR A 249 16.63 -9.97 -27.17
CA THR A 249 17.45 -11.12 -27.58
C THR A 249 16.78 -12.49 -27.56
N ASN A 250 15.53 -12.60 -27.03
CA ASN A 250 14.72 -13.83 -27.03
C ASN A 250 13.36 -13.60 -27.69
N MET A 251 13.33 -13.48 -29.03
CA MET A 251 12.19 -12.93 -29.77
C MET A 251 11.08 -13.89 -30.18
N ASP A 252 11.21 -15.22 -30.10
CA ASP A 252 10.37 -16.08 -30.95
C ASP A 252 9.20 -16.85 -30.31
N ALA A 253 9.07 -16.92 -28.99
CA ALA A 253 8.01 -17.74 -28.37
C ALA A 253 6.91 -16.96 -27.62
N ASP A 254 7.16 -15.72 -27.19
CA ASP A 254 6.29 -14.97 -26.26
C ASP A 254 5.54 -13.78 -26.89
N MET A 255 5.80 -13.45 -28.17
CA MET A 255 5.22 -12.28 -28.85
C MET A 255 3.69 -12.36 -28.96
N ASP A 256 3.15 -13.54 -29.25
CA ASP A 256 1.69 -13.75 -29.37
C ASP A 256 0.96 -13.56 -28.02
N GLN A 257 1.62 -13.88 -26.91
CA GLN A 257 1.01 -13.74 -25.58
C GLN A 257 1.08 -12.31 -25.04
N ARG A 258 2.13 -11.55 -25.36
CA ARG A 258 2.26 -10.12 -25.01
C ARG A 258 1.22 -9.24 -25.68
N GLN A 259 0.73 -9.63 -26.85
CA GLN A 259 -0.33 -8.92 -27.56
C GLN A 259 -1.74 -9.25 -27.05
N GLN A 260 -1.87 -10.20 -26.12
CA GLN A 260 -3.16 -10.45 -25.46
C GLN A 260 -3.48 -9.36 -24.44
N PRO A 261 -4.75 -8.94 -24.32
CA PRO A 261 -5.14 -7.96 -23.33
C PRO A 261 -4.91 -8.49 -21.91
N TYR A 262 -4.36 -7.66 -21.05
CA TYR A 262 -4.39 -7.88 -19.61
C TYR A 262 -5.73 -7.48 -19.04
N HIS A 263 -6.22 -8.23 -18.08
CA HIS A 263 -7.35 -7.84 -17.24
C HIS A 263 -6.85 -7.30 -15.90
N ILE A 264 -7.05 -6.00 -15.63
CA ILE A 264 -6.69 -5.32 -14.39
C ILE A 264 -7.98 -5.15 -13.56
N PRO A 265 -8.20 -5.95 -12.50
CA PRO A 265 -9.45 -5.89 -11.72
C PRO A 265 -9.53 -4.70 -10.77
N LEU A 266 -8.40 -4.07 -10.43
CA LEU A 266 -8.38 -2.89 -9.57
C LEU A 266 -8.88 -1.66 -10.33
N LEU A 267 -9.85 -0.96 -9.74
CA LEU A 267 -10.50 0.19 -10.39
C LEU A 267 -9.66 1.47 -10.34
N GLY A 268 -9.74 2.26 -11.40
CA GLY A 268 -9.09 3.56 -11.55
C GLY A 268 -7.95 3.57 -12.57
N GLU A 269 -7.84 4.67 -13.33
CA GLU A 269 -6.82 4.82 -14.39
C GLU A 269 -5.37 4.68 -13.87
N HIS A 270 -5.12 5.13 -12.64
CA HIS A 270 -3.81 5.00 -11.99
C HIS A 270 -3.39 3.54 -11.77
N GLN A 271 -4.33 2.60 -11.76
CA GLN A 271 -4.01 1.16 -11.62
C GLN A 271 -3.36 0.59 -12.89
N ILE A 272 -3.55 1.24 -14.05
CA ILE A 272 -2.84 0.90 -15.29
C ILE A 272 -1.33 1.08 -15.09
N ALA A 273 -0.92 2.24 -14.61
CA ALA A 273 0.50 2.53 -14.34
C ALA A 273 1.08 1.60 -13.26
N ASN A 274 0.29 1.26 -12.23
CA ASN A 274 0.70 0.30 -11.20
C ASN A 274 0.88 -1.10 -11.79
N ALA A 275 -0.04 -1.56 -12.66
CA ALA A 275 0.05 -2.86 -13.34
C ALA A 275 1.23 -2.89 -14.32
N GLN A 276 1.44 -1.85 -15.14
CA GLN A 276 2.60 -1.75 -16.02
C GLN A 276 3.92 -1.81 -15.24
N THR A 277 3.98 -1.13 -14.08
CA THR A 277 5.16 -1.18 -13.20
C THR A 277 5.40 -2.61 -12.70
N ALA A 278 4.34 -3.30 -12.26
CA ALA A 278 4.43 -4.70 -11.83
C ALA A 278 4.85 -5.64 -12.96
N ILE A 279 4.27 -5.48 -14.16
CA ILE A 279 4.63 -6.26 -15.37
C ILE A 279 6.12 -6.05 -15.70
N THR A 280 6.61 -4.81 -15.65
CA THR A 280 8.03 -4.51 -15.89
C THR A 280 8.93 -5.18 -14.85
N VAL A 281 8.54 -5.17 -13.56
CA VAL A 281 9.25 -5.90 -12.48
C VAL A 281 9.30 -7.40 -12.79
N LEU A 282 8.16 -8.00 -13.13
CA LEU A 282 8.05 -9.44 -13.38
C LEU A 282 8.83 -9.88 -14.61
N ARG A 283 8.81 -9.11 -15.71
CA ARG A 283 9.62 -9.36 -16.90
C ARG A 283 11.12 -9.25 -16.60
N THR A 284 11.52 -8.30 -15.76
CA THR A 284 12.92 -8.16 -15.31
C THR A 284 13.36 -9.36 -14.46
N LEU A 285 12.44 -10.03 -13.78
CA LEU A 285 12.68 -11.28 -13.06
C LEU A 285 12.57 -12.53 -13.96
N TYR A 286 12.31 -12.35 -15.25
CA TYR A 286 12.11 -13.43 -16.22
C TYR A 286 10.93 -14.36 -15.87
N ILE A 287 9.84 -13.79 -15.31
CA ILE A 287 8.61 -14.54 -15.05
C ILE A 287 7.86 -14.76 -16.37
N GLU A 288 7.36 -15.98 -16.57
CA GLU A 288 6.60 -16.37 -17.75
C GLU A 288 5.35 -15.50 -17.94
N GLU A 289 5.11 -15.05 -19.17
CA GLU A 289 4.04 -14.11 -19.50
C GLU A 289 2.65 -14.66 -19.11
N THR A 290 2.43 -15.98 -19.24
CA THR A 290 1.19 -16.66 -18.80
C THR A 290 0.94 -16.52 -17.29
N ALA A 291 1.98 -16.58 -16.48
CA ALA A 291 1.88 -16.39 -15.04
C ALA A 291 1.61 -14.93 -14.71
N ILE A 292 2.20 -13.99 -15.45
CA ILE A 292 1.94 -12.56 -15.31
C ILE A 292 0.48 -12.25 -15.60
N HIS A 293 -0.06 -12.65 -16.77
CA HIS A 293 -1.47 -12.46 -17.11
C HIS A 293 -2.41 -13.03 -16.04
N LYS A 294 -2.15 -14.27 -15.61
CA LYS A 294 -2.96 -14.93 -14.60
C LYS A 294 -2.92 -14.18 -13.26
N GLY A 295 -1.73 -13.76 -12.82
CA GLY A 295 -1.56 -13.06 -11.55
C GLY A 295 -2.21 -11.69 -11.56
N ILE A 296 -1.99 -10.89 -12.60
CA ILE A 296 -2.64 -9.58 -12.77
C ILE A 296 -4.17 -9.72 -12.69
N ALA A 297 -4.75 -10.68 -13.44
CA ALA A 297 -6.19 -10.89 -13.48
C ALA A 297 -6.80 -11.38 -12.16
N GLN A 298 -6.03 -12.05 -11.31
CA GLN A 298 -6.49 -12.57 -10.01
C GLN A 298 -6.24 -11.62 -8.84
N THR A 299 -5.63 -10.45 -9.10
CA THR A 299 -5.23 -9.52 -8.05
C THR A 299 -6.43 -8.92 -7.32
N VAL A 300 -6.41 -9.05 -6.00
CA VAL A 300 -7.32 -8.38 -5.08
C VAL A 300 -6.52 -7.54 -4.11
N TRP A 301 -6.91 -6.28 -3.92
CA TRP A 301 -6.28 -5.38 -2.97
C TRP A 301 -7.32 -4.53 -2.25
N LEU A 302 -7.57 -4.82 -0.99
CA LEU A 302 -8.58 -4.13 -0.19
C LEU A 302 -8.28 -2.64 -0.02
N GLY A 303 -9.35 -1.84 0.03
CA GLY A 303 -9.24 -0.39 0.18
C GLY A 303 -8.77 0.34 -1.09
N ARG A 304 -8.99 -0.25 -2.27
CA ARG A 304 -8.78 0.40 -3.57
C ARG A 304 -10.03 0.25 -4.41
N MET A 305 -10.98 1.18 -4.21
CA MET A 305 -12.32 1.11 -4.81
C MET A 305 -12.95 -0.30 -4.66
N THR A 306 -12.73 -0.92 -3.50
CA THR A 306 -13.22 -2.27 -3.21
C THR A 306 -14.74 -2.23 -3.08
N LYS A 307 -15.44 -2.97 -3.92
CA LYS A 307 -16.89 -3.16 -3.82
C LYS A 307 -17.21 -4.13 -2.67
N VAL A 308 -18.02 -3.70 -1.71
CA VAL A 308 -18.42 -4.51 -0.55
C VAL A 308 -19.92 -4.88 -0.55
N ALA A 309 -20.76 -4.11 -1.26
CA ALA A 309 -22.19 -4.41 -1.41
C ALA A 309 -22.75 -3.89 -2.75
N GLU A 310 -23.94 -4.38 -3.14
CA GLU A 310 -24.57 -4.06 -4.43
C GLU A 310 -25.89 -3.28 -4.33
N HIS A 311 -26.58 -3.33 -3.20
CA HIS A 311 -27.91 -2.70 -3.04
C HIS A 311 -28.04 -1.93 -1.71
N PRO A 312 -27.68 -0.62 -1.63
CA PRO A 312 -26.98 0.19 -2.65
C PRO A 312 -25.54 -0.31 -2.92
N TYR A 313 -24.94 0.14 -4.00
CA TYR A 313 -23.50 -0.11 -4.19
C TYR A 313 -22.70 0.56 -3.09
N ILE A 314 -21.82 -0.21 -2.44
CA ILE A 314 -20.91 0.33 -1.42
C ILE A 314 -19.47 0.03 -1.86
N TYR A 315 -18.68 1.09 -1.96
CA TYR A 315 -17.26 1.03 -2.26
C TYR A 315 -16.44 1.60 -1.11
N VAL A 316 -15.28 1.02 -0.88
CA VAL A 316 -14.33 1.43 0.16
C VAL A 316 -13.00 1.78 -0.50
N ASP A 317 -12.48 2.97 -0.23
CA ASP A 317 -11.22 3.45 -0.78
C ASP A 317 -10.34 4.15 0.26
N GLY A 318 -9.07 3.77 0.32
CA GLY A 318 -8.08 4.26 1.29
C GLY A 318 -7.38 5.56 0.90
N ALA A 319 -7.89 6.31 -0.05
CA ALA A 319 -7.36 7.62 -0.41
C ALA A 319 -7.38 8.57 0.80
N HIS A 320 -6.20 9.16 1.12
CA HIS A 320 -5.99 9.94 2.34
C HIS A 320 -4.98 11.11 2.18
N ASN A 321 -4.64 11.45 0.95
CA ASN A 321 -3.84 12.62 0.59
C ASN A 321 -4.38 13.28 -0.69
N VAL A 322 -3.90 14.48 -1.00
CA VAL A 322 -4.37 15.29 -2.13
C VAL A 322 -4.31 14.51 -3.44
N ALA A 323 -3.16 13.94 -3.79
CA ALA A 323 -3.00 13.19 -5.04
C ALA A 323 -3.91 11.95 -5.13
N ALA A 324 -4.13 11.25 -4.02
CA ALA A 324 -5.04 10.10 -4.00
C ALA A 324 -6.51 10.55 -4.18
N TRP A 325 -6.90 11.71 -3.65
CA TRP A 325 -8.25 12.24 -3.84
C TRP A 325 -8.49 12.75 -5.27
N GLU A 326 -7.46 13.24 -5.97
CA GLU A 326 -7.54 13.54 -7.40
C GLU A 326 -7.86 12.27 -8.21
N TYR A 327 -7.16 11.15 -7.93
CA TYR A 327 -7.47 9.86 -8.57
C TYR A 327 -8.85 9.34 -8.21
N LEU A 328 -9.26 9.46 -6.95
CA LEU A 328 -10.58 9.05 -6.51
C LEU A 328 -11.66 9.86 -7.22
N ARG A 329 -11.49 11.18 -7.33
CA ARG A 329 -12.40 12.07 -8.08
C ARG A 329 -12.56 11.59 -9.52
N THR A 330 -11.45 11.41 -10.24
CA THR A 330 -11.45 10.95 -11.63
C THR A 330 -12.19 9.61 -11.77
N SER A 331 -11.95 8.68 -10.83
CA SER A 331 -12.63 7.38 -10.80
C SER A 331 -14.14 7.51 -10.58
N VAL A 332 -14.58 8.36 -9.64
CA VAL A 332 -15.99 8.60 -9.37
C VAL A 332 -16.67 9.25 -10.57
N GLU A 333 -16.07 10.28 -11.15
CA GLU A 333 -16.59 10.95 -12.36
C GLU A 333 -16.73 9.97 -13.53
N LYS A 334 -15.81 9.01 -13.67
CA LYS A 334 -15.85 8.01 -14.73
C LYS A 334 -16.87 6.91 -14.51
N TYR A 335 -16.86 6.30 -13.33
CA TYR A 335 -17.69 5.10 -13.08
C TYR A 335 -19.12 5.42 -12.62
N PHE A 336 -19.35 6.59 -12.03
CA PHE A 336 -20.62 6.94 -11.39
C PHE A 336 -21.27 8.22 -11.92
N THR A 337 -20.96 8.63 -13.16
CA THR A 337 -21.41 9.90 -13.81
C THR A 337 -22.91 10.18 -13.64
N ASN A 338 -23.77 9.15 -13.69
CA ASN A 338 -25.21 9.29 -13.62
C ASN A 338 -25.80 8.74 -12.31
N ARG A 339 -24.98 8.54 -11.29
CA ARG A 339 -25.41 7.99 -10.00
C ARG A 339 -25.28 9.02 -8.91
N ARG A 340 -26.18 8.94 -7.94
CA ARG A 340 -26.08 9.71 -6.71
C ARG A 340 -25.03 9.09 -5.80
N VAL A 341 -23.92 9.78 -5.55
CA VAL A 341 -22.82 9.30 -4.69
C VAL A 341 -22.93 9.96 -3.32
N ILE A 342 -23.11 9.16 -2.30
CA ILE A 342 -23.11 9.55 -0.89
C ILE A 342 -21.78 9.15 -0.29
N TYR A 343 -21.09 10.09 0.34
CA TYR A 343 -19.81 9.82 0.95
C TYR A 343 -19.92 9.57 2.43
N ILE A 344 -19.14 8.61 2.93
CA ILE A 344 -18.82 8.51 4.35
C ILE A 344 -17.35 8.91 4.47
N ILE A 345 -17.05 9.98 5.20
CA ILE A 345 -15.73 10.59 5.24
C ILE A 345 -15.23 10.73 6.67
N GLY A 346 -14.01 10.20 6.88
CA GLY A 346 -13.22 10.44 8.10
C GLY A 346 -11.76 10.64 7.73
N VAL A 347 -11.17 11.76 8.11
CA VAL A 347 -9.79 12.13 7.77
C VAL A 347 -8.92 12.32 9.02
N LEU A 348 -7.60 12.40 8.84
CA LEU A 348 -6.64 12.62 9.91
C LEU A 348 -6.22 14.10 9.99
N LYS A 349 -5.90 14.58 11.19
CA LYS A 349 -5.51 15.99 11.48
C LYS A 349 -4.27 16.45 10.74
N ASP A 350 -3.35 15.52 10.44
CA ASP A 350 -2.05 15.78 9.82
C ASP A 350 -2.10 15.83 8.29
N LYS A 351 -3.30 15.70 7.69
CA LYS A 351 -3.49 15.76 6.23
C LYS A 351 -3.98 17.14 5.78
N GLU A 352 -3.81 17.44 4.50
CA GLU A 352 -4.28 18.68 3.88
C GLU A 352 -5.79 18.61 3.58
N TYR A 353 -6.59 18.38 4.61
CA TYR A 353 -8.00 18.02 4.49
C TYR A 353 -8.85 19.14 3.85
N GLU A 354 -8.49 20.42 3.97
CA GLU A 354 -9.16 21.51 3.28
C GLU A 354 -9.07 21.34 1.75
N LYS A 355 -7.85 21.14 1.22
CA LYS A 355 -7.64 20.91 -0.22
C LYS A 355 -8.30 19.62 -0.69
N MET A 356 -8.22 18.57 0.13
CA MET A 356 -8.86 17.30 -0.18
C MET A 356 -10.38 17.50 -0.34
N VAL A 357 -11.05 18.23 0.56
CA VAL A 357 -12.49 18.55 0.45
C VAL A 357 -12.79 19.29 -0.85
N GLU A 358 -12.02 20.32 -1.19
CA GLU A 358 -12.22 21.09 -2.43
C GLU A 358 -12.16 20.20 -3.69
N ILE A 359 -11.27 19.22 -3.70
CA ILE A 359 -11.11 18.29 -4.83
C ILE A 359 -12.35 17.40 -4.99
N LEU A 360 -12.84 16.81 -3.90
CA LEU A 360 -13.81 15.72 -3.97
C LEU A 360 -15.27 16.22 -3.87
N ALA A 361 -15.50 17.37 -3.24
CA ALA A 361 -16.84 17.94 -3.05
C ALA A 361 -17.70 18.02 -4.32
N PRO A 362 -17.16 18.34 -5.52
CA PRO A 362 -17.97 18.37 -6.75
C PRO A 362 -18.60 17.04 -7.13
N THR A 363 -18.11 15.91 -6.60
CA THR A 363 -18.66 14.57 -6.86
C THR A 363 -19.66 14.11 -5.79
N MET A 364 -19.80 14.86 -4.69
CA MET A 364 -20.65 14.48 -3.57
C MET A 364 -22.09 14.94 -3.77
N ALA A 365 -23.04 14.03 -3.78
CA ALA A 365 -24.45 14.38 -3.65
C ALA A 365 -24.84 14.71 -2.20
N ALA A 366 -24.17 14.07 -1.24
CA ALA A 366 -24.22 14.36 0.19
C ALA A 366 -23.05 13.65 0.89
N ALA A 367 -22.77 14.03 2.15
CA ALA A 367 -21.75 13.41 2.96
C ALA A 367 -22.25 13.08 4.37
N VAL A 368 -21.79 11.95 4.91
CA VAL A 368 -21.89 11.60 6.33
C VAL A 368 -20.47 11.65 6.90
N VAL A 369 -20.24 12.50 7.88
CA VAL A 369 -18.91 12.76 8.43
C VAL A 369 -18.74 12.04 9.77
N VAL A 370 -17.64 11.31 9.91
CA VAL A 370 -17.27 10.60 11.15
C VAL A 370 -15.91 11.09 11.65
N THR A 371 -15.65 10.93 12.94
CA THR A 371 -14.33 11.08 13.52
C THR A 371 -13.65 9.69 13.55
N PRO A 372 -12.54 9.43 12.83
CA PRO A 372 -11.82 8.17 12.97
C PRO A 372 -11.41 7.92 14.44
N ASP A 373 -11.68 6.72 14.96
CA ASP A 373 -11.41 6.35 16.37
C ASP A 373 -9.91 6.05 16.59
N ILE A 374 -9.10 7.04 16.34
CA ILE A 374 -7.65 7.05 16.64
C ILE A 374 -7.22 8.44 17.13
N PRO A 375 -6.11 8.58 17.88
CA PRO A 375 -5.67 9.87 18.43
C PRO A 375 -5.45 10.98 17.39
N ARG A 376 -5.14 10.60 16.15
CA ARG A 376 -4.96 11.53 15.02
C ARG A 376 -6.24 11.82 14.24
N GLY A 377 -7.38 11.23 14.59
CA GLY A 377 -8.65 11.48 13.91
C GLY A 377 -9.03 12.97 13.95
N LEU A 378 -9.41 13.55 12.80
CA LEU A 378 -9.94 14.91 12.72
C LEU A 378 -11.36 14.90 13.24
N PRO A 379 -11.73 15.77 14.24
CA PRO A 379 -13.10 15.88 14.71
C PRO A 379 -14.06 16.21 13.56
N LYS A 380 -15.17 15.49 13.48
CA LYS A 380 -16.22 15.69 12.47
C LYS A 380 -16.79 17.10 12.48
N GLU A 381 -16.79 17.77 13.64
CA GLU A 381 -17.24 19.16 13.83
C GLU A 381 -16.31 20.16 13.11
N ILE A 382 -15.06 19.79 12.80
CA ILE A 382 -14.12 20.59 12.00
C ILE A 382 -14.30 20.30 10.52
N LEU A 383 -14.47 19.04 10.13
CA LEU A 383 -14.54 18.63 8.73
C LEU A 383 -15.88 19.00 8.09
N ALA A 384 -16.99 18.82 8.80
CA ALA A 384 -18.33 19.02 8.26
C ALA A 384 -18.59 20.45 7.74
N PRO A 385 -18.22 21.54 8.45
CA PRO A 385 -18.38 22.90 7.94
C PRO A 385 -17.61 23.16 6.64
N LEU A 386 -16.45 22.53 6.45
CA LEU A 386 -15.68 22.68 5.20
C LEU A 386 -16.40 22.07 4.01
N ILE A 387 -17.00 20.89 4.20
CA ILE A 387 -17.78 20.21 3.16
C ILE A 387 -19.08 21.02 2.89
N GLN A 388 -19.75 21.52 3.92
CA GLN A 388 -20.95 22.37 3.79
C GLN A 388 -20.66 23.66 3.03
N ALA A 389 -19.49 24.27 3.25
CA ALA A 389 -19.06 25.47 2.53
C ALA A 389 -18.92 25.25 1.01
N GLN A 390 -18.72 24.00 0.57
CA GLN A 390 -18.74 23.60 -0.84
C GLN A 390 -20.16 23.36 -1.39
N GLY A 391 -21.22 23.61 -0.60
CA GLY A 391 -22.62 23.43 -1.02
C GLY A 391 -23.12 21.98 -0.89
N VAL A 392 -22.38 21.09 -0.26
CA VAL A 392 -22.74 19.68 -0.07
C VAL A 392 -23.56 19.51 1.21
N PRO A 393 -24.73 18.84 1.17
CA PRO A 393 -25.49 18.47 2.38
C PRO A 393 -24.67 17.51 3.26
N VAL A 394 -24.58 17.80 4.57
CA VAL A 394 -23.78 17.01 5.52
C VAL A 394 -24.63 16.54 6.69
N GLN A 395 -24.45 15.28 7.07
CA GLN A 395 -24.88 14.72 8.36
C GLN A 395 -23.67 14.28 9.16
N LEU A 396 -23.78 14.30 10.49
CA LEU A 396 -22.75 13.78 11.40
C LEU A 396 -23.16 12.39 11.90
N ALA A 397 -22.21 11.53 12.13
CA ALA A 397 -22.44 10.25 12.80
C ALA A 397 -21.37 10.00 13.88
N ASP A 398 -21.77 9.30 14.95
CA ASP A 398 -20.89 8.97 16.07
C ASP A 398 -20.20 7.60 15.89
N THR A 399 -20.83 6.74 15.10
CA THR A 399 -20.30 5.39 14.81
C THR A 399 -20.37 5.07 13.32
N SER A 400 -19.56 4.11 12.89
CA SER A 400 -19.55 3.61 11.50
C SER A 400 -20.89 2.98 11.11
N ALA A 401 -21.55 2.27 12.04
CA ALA A 401 -22.88 1.71 11.82
C ALA A 401 -23.94 2.80 11.59
N GLU A 402 -23.95 3.87 12.42
CA GLU A 402 -24.83 5.01 12.24
C GLU A 402 -24.56 5.73 10.92
N ALA A 403 -23.27 5.89 10.57
CA ALA A 403 -22.91 6.52 9.30
C ALA A 403 -23.39 5.71 8.11
N LEU A 404 -23.24 4.40 8.14
CA LEU A 404 -23.72 3.50 7.08
C LEU A 404 -25.24 3.56 6.95
N GLN A 405 -25.98 3.53 8.06
CA GLN A 405 -27.44 3.66 8.05
C GLN A 405 -27.88 4.99 7.39
N LYS A 406 -27.33 6.13 7.82
CA LYS A 406 -27.64 7.46 7.26
C LYS A 406 -27.28 7.56 5.77
N ALA A 407 -26.15 6.96 5.38
CA ALA A 407 -25.75 6.93 3.97
C ALA A 407 -26.71 6.07 3.12
N ARG A 408 -27.15 4.91 3.61
CA ARG A 408 -28.13 4.04 2.93
C ARG A 408 -29.48 4.73 2.74
N GLU A 409 -29.99 5.46 3.75
CA GLU A 409 -31.24 6.24 3.67
C GLU A 409 -31.15 7.32 2.57
N GLN A 410 -29.97 7.93 2.37
CA GLN A 410 -29.75 8.95 1.36
C GLN A 410 -29.47 8.38 -0.04
N ALA A 411 -28.79 7.25 -0.13
CA ALA A 411 -28.45 6.60 -1.40
C ALA A 411 -29.66 5.93 -2.06
N GLY A 412 -30.60 5.42 -1.24
CA GLY A 412 -31.67 4.55 -1.74
C GLY A 412 -31.10 3.26 -2.35
N GLU A 413 -31.89 2.50 -3.09
CA GLU A 413 -31.48 1.20 -3.64
C GLU A 413 -30.46 1.31 -4.80
N THR A 414 -30.51 2.40 -5.57
CA THR A 414 -29.73 2.57 -6.82
C THR A 414 -28.54 3.52 -6.69
N GLY A 415 -28.38 4.15 -5.55
CA GLY A 415 -27.27 5.05 -5.28
C GLY A 415 -25.96 4.33 -5.01
N VAL A 416 -24.91 5.12 -4.81
CA VAL A 416 -23.57 4.64 -4.46
C VAL A 416 -23.18 5.24 -3.13
N ILE A 417 -22.64 4.43 -2.24
CA ILE A 417 -21.99 4.87 -1.00
C ILE A 417 -20.48 4.67 -1.20
N LEU A 418 -19.70 5.71 -0.96
CA LEU A 418 -18.25 5.67 -1.03
C LEU A 418 -17.64 6.05 0.32
N VAL A 419 -16.96 5.09 0.95
CA VAL A 419 -16.27 5.29 2.22
C VAL A 419 -14.80 5.61 1.93
N SER A 420 -14.31 6.79 2.40
CA SER A 420 -12.95 7.23 2.13
C SER A 420 -12.43 8.27 3.14
N GLY A 421 -11.11 8.52 3.10
CA GLY A 421 -10.41 9.58 3.85
C GLY A 421 -9.30 9.08 4.77
N SER A 422 -9.34 7.82 5.20
CA SER A 422 -8.24 7.20 5.95
C SER A 422 -8.36 5.68 5.92
N LEU A 423 -7.23 4.99 5.79
CA LEU A 423 -7.18 3.52 5.91
C LEU A 423 -7.61 3.03 7.30
N SER A 424 -7.38 3.84 8.34
CA SER A 424 -7.56 3.44 9.74
C SER A 424 -9.01 3.12 10.14
N PHE A 425 -10.02 3.59 9.41
CA PHE A 425 -11.43 3.30 9.72
C PHE A 425 -12.13 2.44 8.67
N LEU A 426 -11.44 2.06 7.59
CA LEU A 426 -12.04 1.22 6.54
C LEU A 426 -12.39 -0.19 7.02
N ALA A 427 -11.59 -0.73 7.95
CA ALA A 427 -11.82 -2.06 8.51
C ALA A 427 -13.25 -2.24 9.05
N GLU A 428 -13.78 -1.23 9.73
CA GLU A 428 -15.13 -1.25 10.30
C GLU A 428 -16.19 -1.47 9.22
N TYR A 429 -16.06 -0.80 8.06
CA TYR A 429 -17.02 -0.94 6.96
C TYR A 429 -16.86 -2.25 6.19
N LEU A 430 -15.63 -2.74 6.04
CA LEU A 430 -15.36 -4.06 5.45
C LEU A 430 -15.93 -5.20 6.30
N GLN A 431 -15.94 -5.05 7.64
CA GLN A 431 -16.47 -6.04 8.56
C GLN A 431 -18.00 -5.98 8.72
N LEU A 432 -18.60 -4.78 8.66
CA LEU A 432 -20.05 -4.60 8.79
C LEU A 432 -20.85 -5.32 7.68
N GLU A 433 -20.29 -5.35 6.46
CA GLU A 433 -20.94 -6.01 5.32
C GLU A 433 -20.63 -7.53 5.24
N SER A 434 -19.52 -7.99 5.81
CA SER A 434 -19.21 -9.43 5.90
C SER A 434 -19.95 -10.13 7.04
N GLY A 435 -20.57 -9.38 7.94
CA GLY A 435 -21.24 -9.88 9.16
C GLY A 435 -22.62 -10.51 8.97
N ASP A 436 -23.24 -10.40 7.80
CA ASP A 436 -24.55 -11.02 7.54
C ASP A 436 -24.47 -12.53 7.18
N GLU A 437 -23.26 -13.07 6.91
CA GLU A 437 -23.09 -14.50 6.59
C GLU A 437 -22.43 -15.35 7.69
N ASN A 438 -21.83 -14.76 8.76
CA ASN A 438 -21.08 -15.54 9.77
C ASN A 438 -21.32 -15.11 11.23
N ASN A 439 -22.57 -15.01 11.66
CA ASN A 439 -22.90 -14.96 13.11
C ASN A 439 -22.97 -16.36 13.74
N GLY A 440 -21.97 -17.19 13.51
CA GLY A 440 -21.99 -18.57 14.00
C GLY A 440 -20.67 -19.26 14.28
N ALA A 441 -19.55 -18.55 14.49
CA ALA A 441 -18.36 -19.22 15.01
C ALA A 441 -17.42 -18.27 15.76
N SER A 442 -17.40 -18.46 17.07
CA SER A 442 -16.40 -18.12 18.10
C SER A 442 -16.01 -16.65 18.29
N ARG A 443 -16.57 -16.16 19.40
CA ARG A 443 -15.88 -15.21 20.28
C ARG A 443 -14.70 -15.88 20.98
#